data_94a7919bc1ad56b5d0b5c145fe6e0c5d
#
_entry.id   94a7919bc1ad56b5d0b5c145fe6e0c5d
#
_cell.length_a   1.000
_cell.length_b   1.000
_cell.length_c   1.000
_cell.angle_alpha   90.00
_cell.angle_beta   90.00
_cell.angle_gamma   90.00
#
_symmetry.space_group_name_H-M   'P 1'
#
loop_
_entity.id
_entity.type
_entity.pdbx_description
1 polymer ?
#
loop_
_entity_poly.entity_id
_entity_poly.type
_entity_poly.pdbx_seq_one_letter_code
_entity_poly.pdbx_strand_id
1 'polypeptide(L)'
;KWHNVNFPSRNPKIDISGWLFNFYEDKPIIIIVHGISPNGKCNPEPNLIAGLLIKNQINALTIDLRNYGESSIVSSYENLGLSEYEDVLGAYDYLISNGFKKNQIGLLGISLGSTSVIFAAEKEQEIKAVWAESSLAEFKMILKDEISRYGFPHDFGLAVSIAGRILTGIDPTKLSPAFSLNKNTNYFFTHGKKDQRILPKHFYFLKNYSNENNIKANFWIIPDAYHVDGMFINPEEYGI
;
A
#
# COMPACT_ATOMS: atom_id res chain seq x y z
N LYS A 1 15.34 -18.38 6.51
CA LYS A 1 14.33 -19.44 6.40
C LYS A 1 12.99 -18.77 6.20
N TRP A 2 12.20 -19.20 5.22
CA TRP A 2 10.85 -18.67 5.03
C TRP A 2 9.82 -19.66 5.63
N HIS A 3 8.69 -19.15 6.08
CA HIS A 3 7.57 -19.94 6.60
C HIS A 3 6.26 -19.14 6.59
N ASN A 4 5.15 -19.84 6.55
CA ASN A 4 3.83 -19.24 6.72
C ASN A 4 3.66 -18.72 8.13
N VAL A 5 3.01 -17.58 8.26
CA VAL A 5 2.65 -16.97 9.53
C VAL A 5 1.20 -16.52 9.49
N ASN A 6 0.54 -16.57 10.64
CA ASN A 6 -0.80 -16.04 10.85
C ASN A 6 -0.78 -15.14 12.09
N PHE A 7 -1.44 -14.03 12.01
CA PHE A 7 -1.52 -13.05 13.09
C PHE A 7 -2.83 -12.25 12.97
N PRO A 8 -3.34 -11.69 14.08
CA PRO A 8 -4.52 -10.84 14.01
C PRO A 8 -4.19 -9.49 13.39
N SER A 9 -5.09 -8.96 12.57
CA SER A 9 -5.20 -7.53 12.32
C SER A 9 -5.35 -6.77 13.64
N ARG A 10 -5.11 -5.46 13.68
CA ARG A 10 -5.48 -4.66 14.89
C ARG A 10 -6.97 -4.74 15.20
N ASN A 11 -7.82 -5.04 14.24
CA ASN A 11 -9.15 -5.57 14.52
C ASN A 11 -9.02 -7.06 14.90
N PRO A 12 -9.22 -7.43 16.18
CA PRO A 12 -8.91 -8.78 16.68
C PRO A 12 -9.80 -9.90 16.13
N LYS A 13 -10.81 -9.58 15.33
CA LYS A 13 -11.70 -10.56 14.68
C LYS A 13 -11.23 -10.96 13.29
N ILE A 14 -10.13 -10.41 12.78
CA ILE A 14 -9.63 -10.66 11.44
C ILE A 14 -8.28 -11.34 11.51
N ASP A 15 -8.17 -12.56 10.96
CA ASP A 15 -6.93 -13.30 10.84
C ASP A 15 -6.26 -12.97 9.50
N ILE A 16 -4.98 -12.61 9.55
CA ILE A 16 -4.14 -12.23 8.42
C ILE A 16 -3.08 -13.30 8.21
N SER A 17 -2.93 -13.72 6.96
CA SER A 17 -1.91 -14.68 6.53
C SER A 17 -0.72 -13.95 5.88
N GLY A 18 0.49 -14.47 6.08
CA GLY A 18 1.68 -13.93 5.47
C GLY A 18 2.78 -14.96 5.25
N TRP A 19 3.77 -14.57 4.45
CA TRP A 19 5.02 -15.30 4.27
C TRP A 19 6.16 -14.49 4.86
N LEU A 20 6.76 -15.01 5.94
CA LEU A 20 7.91 -14.38 6.59
C LEU A 20 9.21 -14.95 6.00
N PHE A 21 10.01 -14.08 5.43
CA PHE A 21 11.35 -14.34 4.91
C PHE A 21 12.38 -13.72 5.87
N ASN A 22 12.74 -14.47 6.91
CA ASN A 22 13.69 -14.03 7.93
C ASN A 22 14.99 -14.82 7.80
N PHE A 23 15.92 -14.29 6.98
CA PHE A 23 17.20 -14.91 6.66
C PHE A 23 18.37 -14.29 7.40
N TYR A 24 18.24 -13.04 7.80
CA TYR A 24 19.35 -12.22 8.31
C TYR A 24 19.02 -11.70 9.71
N GLU A 25 19.81 -12.10 10.68
CA GLU A 25 19.70 -11.63 12.06
C GLU A 25 20.06 -10.14 12.15
N ASP A 26 19.40 -9.41 13.02
CA ASP A 26 19.59 -7.96 13.26
C ASP A 26 19.48 -7.05 12.03
N LYS A 27 18.95 -7.55 10.90
CA LYS A 27 18.71 -6.74 9.69
C LYS A 27 17.31 -6.19 9.64
N PRO A 28 17.08 -5.09 8.87
CA PRO A 28 15.75 -4.56 8.64
C PRO A 28 14.81 -5.58 8.01
N ILE A 29 13.52 -5.33 8.19
CA ILE A 29 12.44 -6.10 7.56
C ILE A 29 11.42 -5.15 6.93
N ILE A 30 10.94 -5.50 5.74
CA ILE A 30 9.92 -4.74 5.02
C ILE A 30 8.63 -5.57 4.97
N ILE A 31 7.54 -4.98 5.43
CA ILE A 31 6.19 -5.50 5.20
C ILE A 31 5.78 -5.11 3.80
N ILE A 32 5.48 -6.09 2.94
CA ILE A 32 5.08 -5.91 1.55
C ILE A 32 3.59 -6.19 1.42
N VAL A 33 2.85 -5.19 0.89
CA VAL A 33 1.40 -5.19 0.79
C VAL A 33 0.98 -5.12 -0.67
N HIS A 34 0.26 -6.14 -1.14
CA HIS A 34 -0.17 -6.29 -2.54
C HIS A 34 -1.26 -5.29 -2.95
N GLY A 35 -1.48 -5.15 -4.26
CA GLY A 35 -2.59 -4.44 -4.86
C GLY A 35 -3.88 -5.26 -4.94
N ILE A 36 -4.92 -4.71 -5.58
CA ILE A 36 -6.16 -5.45 -5.87
C ILE A 36 -5.83 -6.58 -6.85
N SER A 37 -5.88 -7.81 -6.36
CA SER A 37 -5.72 -9.02 -7.17
C SER A 37 -6.17 -10.24 -6.37
N PRO A 38 -6.89 -11.20 -6.97
CA PRO A 38 -7.39 -12.37 -6.27
C PRO A 38 -6.27 -13.24 -5.64
N ASN A 39 -5.04 -13.10 -6.11
CA ASN A 39 -3.91 -13.91 -5.66
C ASN A 39 -3.22 -13.36 -4.39
N GLY A 40 -3.56 -12.16 -3.92
CA GLY A 40 -2.97 -11.59 -2.71
C GLY A 40 -1.43 -11.58 -2.72
N LYS A 41 -0.81 -12.11 -1.66
CA LYS A 41 0.65 -12.27 -1.53
C LYS A 41 1.29 -13.17 -2.58
N CYS A 42 0.49 -14.01 -3.28
CA CYS A 42 0.98 -14.88 -4.35
C CYS A 42 1.19 -14.15 -5.69
N ASN A 43 0.89 -12.86 -5.79
CA ASN A 43 1.18 -12.07 -6.98
C ASN A 43 2.68 -12.01 -7.27
N PRO A 44 3.08 -11.85 -8.56
CA PRO A 44 4.48 -11.74 -8.92
C PRO A 44 5.17 -10.53 -8.31
N GLU A 45 4.51 -9.37 -8.21
CA GLU A 45 5.11 -8.12 -7.76
C GLU A 45 5.61 -8.21 -6.30
N PRO A 46 4.81 -8.58 -5.29
CA PRO A 46 5.31 -8.74 -3.92
C PRO A 46 6.44 -9.76 -3.82
N ASN A 47 6.38 -10.84 -4.61
CA ASN A 47 7.40 -11.89 -4.57
C ASN A 47 8.73 -11.46 -5.20
N LEU A 48 8.70 -10.73 -6.31
CA LEU A 48 9.91 -10.14 -6.92
C LEU A 48 10.57 -9.15 -5.95
N ILE A 49 9.78 -8.28 -5.33
CA ILE A 49 10.29 -7.32 -4.35
C ILE A 49 10.88 -8.05 -3.13
N ALA A 50 10.21 -9.09 -2.62
CA ALA A 50 10.76 -9.89 -1.53
C ALA A 50 12.11 -10.52 -1.91
N GLY A 51 12.23 -11.08 -3.12
CA GLY A 51 13.47 -11.62 -3.67
C GLY A 51 14.58 -10.56 -3.75
N LEU A 52 14.24 -9.36 -4.25
CA LEU A 52 15.15 -8.22 -4.31
C LEU A 52 15.66 -7.80 -2.93
N LEU A 53 14.76 -7.67 -1.96
CA LEU A 53 15.13 -7.31 -0.58
C LEU A 53 16.09 -8.33 0.02
N ILE A 54 15.79 -9.63 -0.14
CA ILE A 54 16.63 -10.72 0.35
C ILE A 54 18.01 -10.70 -0.31
N LYS A 55 18.10 -10.48 -1.61
CA LYS A 55 19.37 -10.31 -2.34
C LYS A 55 20.23 -9.19 -1.73
N ASN A 56 19.58 -8.16 -1.19
CA ASN A 56 20.22 -7.01 -0.54
C ASN A 56 20.29 -7.12 0.99
N GLN A 57 20.18 -8.33 1.56
CA GLN A 57 20.25 -8.61 2.99
C GLN A 57 19.20 -7.89 3.84
N ILE A 58 18.00 -7.69 3.30
CA ILE A 58 16.83 -7.16 3.98
C ILE A 58 15.79 -8.27 4.08
N ASN A 59 15.23 -8.48 5.26
CA ASN A 59 14.15 -9.44 5.47
C ASN A 59 12.82 -8.92 4.91
N ALA A 60 11.87 -9.82 4.66
CA ALA A 60 10.57 -9.45 4.11
C ALA A 60 9.44 -10.20 4.80
N LEU A 61 8.29 -9.55 4.90
CA LEU A 61 7.01 -10.16 5.27
C LEU A 61 5.98 -9.75 4.21
N THR A 62 5.59 -10.69 3.34
CA THR A 62 4.45 -10.48 2.43
C THR A 62 3.16 -10.89 3.13
N ILE A 63 2.11 -10.09 3.01
CA ILE A 63 0.82 -10.38 3.65
C ILE A 63 -0.32 -10.44 2.63
N ASP A 64 -1.33 -11.24 2.92
CA ASP A 64 -2.65 -11.10 2.33
C ASP A 64 -3.45 -10.09 3.13
N LEU A 65 -3.95 -9.04 2.50
CA LEU A 65 -4.95 -8.17 3.13
C LEU A 65 -6.25 -8.95 3.37
N ARG A 66 -7.13 -8.43 4.24
CA ARG A 66 -8.51 -8.95 4.37
C ARG A 66 -9.16 -9.12 3.01
N ASN A 67 -10.00 -10.11 2.85
CA ASN A 67 -10.69 -10.48 1.61
C ASN A 67 -9.80 -11.09 0.51
N TYR A 68 -8.51 -11.31 0.77
CA TYR A 68 -7.56 -11.87 -0.20
C TYR A 68 -6.86 -13.12 0.31
N GLY A 69 -6.51 -14.00 -0.63
CA GLY A 69 -5.66 -15.16 -0.39
C GLY A 69 -6.15 -16.06 0.73
N GLU A 70 -5.31 -16.24 1.75
CA GLU A 70 -5.58 -17.09 2.93
C GLU A 70 -6.05 -16.27 4.16
N SER A 71 -6.17 -14.94 4.03
CA SER A 71 -6.69 -14.09 5.10
C SER A 71 -8.22 -14.16 5.20
N SER A 72 -8.76 -13.72 6.33
CA SER A 72 -10.21 -13.71 6.57
C SER A 72 -10.97 -12.91 5.52
N ILE A 73 -12.06 -13.49 5.01
CA ILE A 73 -13.03 -12.82 4.15
C ILE A 73 -14.08 -12.17 5.05
N VAL A 74 -14.16 -10.86 5.03
CA VAL A 74 -15.07 -10.06 5.88
C VAL A 74 -16.09 -9.26 5.07
N SER A 75 -15.84 -9.05 3.79
CA SER A 75 -16.75 -8.34 2.88
C SER A 75 -16.50 -8.76 1.42
N SER A 76 -17.42 -8.39 0.54
CA SER A 76 -17.27 -8.57 -0.90
C SER A 76 -16.69 -7.32 -1.60
N TYR A 77 -16.19 -6.35 -0.85
CA TYR A 77 -15.64 -5.10 -1.36
C TYR A 77 -14.40 -4.67 -0.54
N GLU A 78 -13.55 -3.89 -1.15
CA GLU A 78 -12.40 -3.24 -0.53
C GLU A 78 -12.75 -1.80 -0.14
N ASN A 79 -12.12 -1.31 0.93
CA ASN A 79 -12.23 0.07 1.37
C ASN A 79 -11.02 0.93 0.92
N LEU A 80 -10.26 0.43 -0.05
CA LEU A 80 -9.12 1.10 -0.70
C LEU A 80 -8.07 1.65 0.29
N GLY A 81 -7.82 0.90 1.36
CA GLY A 81 -6.87 1.24 2.42
C GLY A 81 -7.50 1.76 3.71
N LEU A 82 -8.77 2.23 3.68
CA LEU A 82 -9.44 2.82 4.85
C LEU A 82 -9.79 1.82 5.98
N SER A 83 -9.71 0.52 5.71
CA SER A 83 -9.81 -0.54 6.71
C SER A 83 -8.61 -1.49 6.65
N GLU A 84 -8.02 -1.65 5.48
CA GLU A 84 -6.91 -2.56 5.21
C GLU A 84 -5.61 -2.11 5.90
N TYR A 85 -5.48 -0.84 6.29
CA TYR A 85 -4.35 -0.35 7.10
C TYR A 85 -4.24 -1.07 8.45
N GLU A 86 -5.34 -1.56 9.02
CA GLU A 86 -5.32 -2.31 10.26
C GLU A 86 -4.64 -3.67 10.12
N ASP A 87 -4.68 -4.27 8.93
CA ASP A 87 -3.98 -5.53 8.61
C ASP A 87 -2.47 -5.30 8.56
N VAL A 88 -2.06 -4.18 7.97
CA VAL A 88 -0.66 -3.73 7.94
C VAL A 88 -0.15 -3.48 9.35
N LEU A 89 -0.96 -2.84 10.19
CA LEU A 89 -0.62 -2.60 11.60
C LEU A 89 -0.58 -3.90 12.42
N GLY A 90 -1.44 -4.87 12.11
CA GLY A 90 -1.36 -6.22 12.67
C GLY A 90 -0.03 -6.92 12.33
N ALA A 91 0.41 -6.81 11.07
CA ALA A 91 1.72 -7.31 10.66
C ALA A 91 2.89 -6.61 11.39
N TYR A 92 2.78 -5.29 11.56
CA TYR A 92 3.76 -4.50 12.33
C TYR A 92 3.82 -4.96 13.79
N ASP A 93 2.67 -5.11 14.46
CA ASP A 93 2.58 -5.59 15.84
C ASP A 93 3.12 -7.02 15.99
N TYR A 94 2.82 -7.88 15.00
CA TYR A 94 3.37 -9.24 14.93
C TYR A 94 4.90 -9.24 14.89
N LEU A 95 5.52 -8.43 14.04
CA LEU A 95 6.97 -8.34 13.94
C LEU A 95 7.60 -7.86 15.25
N ILE A 96 7.00 -6.85 15.91
CA ILE A 96 7.47 -6.37 17.21
C ILE A 96 7.40 -7.49 18.26
N SER A 97 6.29 -8.23 18.33
CA SER A 97 6.12 -9.34 19.27
C SER A 97 7.10 -10.50 19.01
N ASN A 98 7.65 -10.58 17.79
CA ASN A 98 8.68 -11.55 17.38
C ASN A 98 10.12 -10.98 17.43
N GLY A 99 10.33 -9.87 18.13
CA GLY A 99 11.66 -9.36 18.47
C GLY A 99 12.25 -8.33 17.51
N PHE A 100 11.55 -7.95 16.43
CA PHE A 100 12.01 -6.85 15.57
C PHE A 100 11.85 -5.50 16.29
N LYS A 101 12.86 -4.66 16.18
CA LYS A 101 12.79 -3.29 16.72
C LYS A 101 11.97 -2.41 15.80
N LYS A 102 11.23 -1.45 16.34
CA LYS A 102 10.39 -0.51 15.58
C LYS A 102 11.14 0.19 14.45
N ASN A 103 12.39 0.60 14.69
CA ASN A 103 13.24 1.27 13.71
C ASN A 103 13.85 0.35 12.64
N GLN A 104 13.61 -0.96 12.73
CA GLN A 104 14.01 -1.96 11.72
C GLN A 104 12.88 -2.28 10.75
N ILE A 105 11.64 -1.83 11.02
CA ILE A 105 10.46 -2.19 10.22
C ILE A 105 10.13 -1.04 9.27
N GLY A 106 10.14 -1.34 7.96
CA GLY A 106 9.62 -0.48 6.91
C GLY A 106 8.39 -1.08 6.24
N LEU A 107 7.68 -0.25 5.47
CA LEU A 107 6.50 -0.67 4.72
C LEU A 107 6.70 -0.46 3.22
N LEU A 108 6.19 -1.38 2.41
CA LEU A 108 6.06 -1.24 0.97
C LEU A 108 4.65 -1.63 0.55
N GLY A 109 3.99 -0.75 -0.17
CA GLY A 109 2.64 -1.01 -0.66
C GLY A 109 2.50 -0.76 -2.16
N ILE A 110 1.72 -1.62 -2.81
CA ILE A 110 1.48 -1.60 -4.25
C ILE A 110 -0.01 -1.31 -4.48
N SER A 111 -0.34 -0.25 -5.23
CA SER A 111 -1.73 0.12 -5.58
C SER A 111 -2.62 0.23 -4.32
N LEU A 112 -3.58 -0.67 -4.08
CA LEU A 112 -4.35 -0.76 -2.83
C LEU A 112 -3.43 -0.81 -1.61
N GLY A 113 -2.37 -1.61 -1.66
CA GLY A 113 -1.39 -1.70 -0.59
C GLY A 113 -0.70 -0.37 -0.33
N SER A 114 -0.48 0.47 -1.35
CA SER A 114 0.17 1.77 -1.19
C SER A 114 -0.65 2.73 -0.33
N THR A 115 -1.97 2.74 -0.50
CA THR A 115 -2.87 3.53 0.36
C THR A 115 -2.92 2.98 1.78
N SER A 116 -2.95 1.64 1.90
CA SER A 116 -2.95 0.96 3.21
C SER A 116 -1.70 1.27 4.04
N VAL A 117 -0.51 1.26 3.43
CA VAL A 117 0.74 1.58 4.16
C VAL A 117 0.86 3.06 4.52
N ILE A 118 0.31 3.98 3.70
CA ILE A 118 0.26 5.42 4.03
C ILE A 118 -0.64 5.64 5.25
N PHE A 119 -1.85 5.05 5.27
CA PHE A 119 -2.75 5.15 6.43
C PHE A 119 -2.18 4.47 7.68
N ALA A 120 -1.48 3.33 7.51
CA ALA A 120 -0.79 2.69 8.63
C ALA A 120 0.27 3.61 9.24
N ALA A 121 1.08 4.30 8.42
CA ALA A 121 2.09 5.26 8.88
C ALA A 121 1.48 6.53 9.50
N GLU A 122 0.26 6.94 9.08
CA GLU A 122 -0.49 8.00 9.76
C GLU A 122 -0.86 7.61 11.19
N LYS A 123 -1.32 6.37 11.39
CA LYS A 123 -1.78 5.86 12.69
C LYS A 123 -0.63 5.45 13.61
N GLU A 124 0.50 4.99 13.05
CA GLU A 124 1.67 4.54 13.81
C GLU A 124 2.89 5.41 13.46
N GLN A 125 3.12 6.45 14.24
CA GLN A 125 4.17 7.46 14.01
C GLN A 125 5.61 6.92 14.17
N GLU A 126 5.76 5.69 14.67
CA GLU A 126 7.05 5.00 14.77
C GLU A 126 7.48 4.35 13.45
N ILE A 127 6.59 4.25 12.46
CA ILE A 127 6.92 3.80 11.10
C ILE A 127 7.69 4.92 10.39
N LYS A 128 8.99 4.69 10.12
CA LYS A 128 9.92 5.72 9.62
C LYS A 128 10.20 5.65 8.11
N ALA A 129 9.81 4.56 7.45
CA ALA A 129 10.06 4.36 6.02
C ALA A 129 8.85 3.71 5.34
N VAL A 130 8.38 4.35 4.27
CA VAL A 130 7.26 3.88 3.44
C VAL A 130 7.62 4.02 1.97
N TRP A 131 7.53 2.92 1.21
CA TRP A 131 7.53 2.94 -0.24
C TRP A 131 6.10 2.71 -0.73
N ALA A 132 5.57 3.67 -1.49
CA ALA A 132 4.22 3.62 -2.06
C ALA A 132 4.29 3.60 -3.59
N GLU A 133 3.95 2.47 -4.20
CA GLU A 133 3.94 2.30 -5.65
C GLU A 133 2.52 2.46 -6.20
N SER A 134 2.38 3.28 -7.26
CA SER A 134 1.13 3.53 -7.98
C SER A 134 -0.02 3.91 -7.05
N SER A 135 0.26 4.83 -6.09
CA SER A 135 -0.70 5.28 -5.09
C SER A 135 -1.70 6.28 -5.67
N LEU A 136 -2.96 6.17 -5.26
CA LEU A 136 -3.89 7.28 -5.41
C LEU A 136 -3.55 8.40 -4.40
N ALA A 137 -3.96 9.65 -4.70
CA ALA A 137 -3.66 10.80 -3.85
C ALA A 137 -4.87 11.27 -3.05
N GLU A 138 -6.03 11.37 -3.69
CA GLU A 138 -7.23 11.97 -3.10
C GLU A 138 -8.50 11.33 -3.67
N PHE A 139 -9.52 11.17 -2.81
CA PHE A 139 -10.81 10.59 -3.17
C PHE A 139 -11.50 11.32 -4.34
N LYS A 140 -11.55 12.65 -4.30
CA LYS A 140 -12.23 13.41 -5.37
C LYS A 140 -11.58 13.20 -6.74
N MET A 141 -10.26 13.02 -6.77
CA MET A 141 -9.54 12.75 -8.01
C MET A 141 -9.90 11.39 -8.57
N ILE A 142 -9.79 10.33 -7.75
CA ILE A 142 -10.08 8.96 -8.19
C ILE A 142 -11.56 8.79 -8.54
N LEU A 143 -12.47 9.40 -7.79
CA LEU A 143 -13.90 9.38 -8.06
C LEU A 143 -14.20 10.00 -9.44
N LYS A 144 -13.60 11.16 -9.75
CA LYS A 144 -13.75 11.81 -11.06
C LYS A 144 -13.22 10.92 -12.19
N ASP A 145 -12.11 10.26 -11.98
CA ASP A 145 -11.50 9.37 -12.98
C ASP A 145 -12.38 8.15 -13.24
N GLU A 146 -12.92 7.53 -12.19
CA GLU A 146 -13.82 6.37 -12.33
C GLU A 146 -15.14 6.75 -13.01
N ILE A 147 -15.77 7.85 -12.61
CA ILE A 147 -16.99 8.36 -13.24
C ILE A 147 -16.75 8.59 -14.74
N SER A 148 -15.64 9.25 -15.10
CA SER A 148 -15.27 9.50 -16.50
C SER A 148 -15.01 8.22 -17.27
N ARG A 149 -14.36 7.22 -16.64
CA ARG A 149 -14.04 5.93 -17.25
C ARG A 149 -15.29 5.14 -17.64
N TYR A 150 -16.32 5.21 -16.80
CA TYR A 150 -17.61 4.55 -17.05
C TYR A 150 -18.60 5.40 -17.87
N GLY A 151 -18.18 6.61 -18.31
CA GLY A 151 -19.01 7.49 -19.13
C GLY A 151 -20.20 8.12 -18.41
N PHE A 152 -20.19 8.17 -17.08
CA PHE A 152 -21.24 8.83 -16.31
C PHE A 152 -21.04 10.35 -16.22
N PRO A 153 -22.13 11.13 -16.09
CA PRO A 153 -22.06 12.57 -15.81
C PRO A 153 -21.32 12.85 -14.48
N HIS A 154 -20.56 13.94 -14.44
CA HIS A 154 -19.77 14.32 -13.25
C HIS A 154 -20.60 14.54 -11.98
N ASP A 155 -21.86 14.90 -12.11
CA ASP A 155 -22.81 15.13 -10.99
C ASP A 155 -23.15 13.84 -10.22
N PHE A 156 -22.85 12.68 -10.78
CA PHE A 156 -23.01 11.38 -10.10
C PHE A 156 -22.05 11.19 -8.89
N GLY A 157 -21.04 12.01 -8.75
CA GLY A 157 -20.05 11.90 -7.67
C GLY A 157 -20.65 11.93 -6.27
N LEU A 158 -21.64 12.78 -6.04
CA LEU A 158 -22.33 12.84 -4.76
C LEU A 158 -23.11 11.56 -4.48
N ALA A 159 -23.87 11.08 -5.45
CA ALA A 159 -24.66 9.84 -5.32
C ALA A 159 -23.76 8.63 -5.04
N VAL A 160 -22.63 8.50 -5.76
CA VAL A 160 -21.63 7.44 -5.55
C VAL A 160 -21.04 7.53 -4.14
N SER A 161 -20.72 8.73 -3.65
CA SER A 161 -20.17 8.92 -2.30
C SER A 161 -21.18 8.52 -1.22
N ILE A 162 -22.45 8.89 -1.36
CA ILE A 162 -23.51 8.51 -0.42
C ILE A 162 -23.75 7.01 -0.45
N ALA A 163 -23.86 6.41 -1.64
CA ALA A 163 -24.03 4.96 -1.79
C ALA A 163 -22.85 4.19 -1.20
N GLY A 164 -21.63 4.62 -1.48
CA GLY A 164 -20.42 4.03 -0.88
C GLY A 164 -20.47 4.03 0.64
N ARG A 165 -20.81 5.16 1.25
CA ARG A 165 -20.94 5.27 2.71
C ARG A 165 -22.03 4.36 3.30
N ILE A 166 -23.19 4.25 2.63
CA ILE A 166 -24.28 3.38 3.08
C ILE A 166 -23.87 1.91 2.99
N LEU A 167 -23.25 1.51 1.89
CA LEU A 167 -22.89 0.12 1.61
C LEU A 167 -21.75 -0.38 2.49
N THR A 168 -20.73 0.47 2.72
CA THR A 168 -19.51 0.07 3.43
C THR A 168 -19.49 0.49 4.90
N GLY A 169 -20.36 1.40 5.32
CA GLY A 169 -20.32 2.04 6.65
C GLY A 169 -19.14 3.00 6.82
N ILE A 170 -18.28 3.16 5.80
CA ILE A 170 -17.08 4.01 5.83
C ILE A 170 -17.32 5.25 4.97
N ASP A 171 -16.88 6.41 5.45
CA ASP A 171 -16.94 7.64 4.69
C ASP A 171 -15.84 7.65 3.61
N PRO A 172 -16.17 7.49 2.32
CA PRO A 172 -15.18 7.40 1.26
C PRO A 172 -14.41 8.73 1.05
N THR A 173 -14.93 9.85 1.54
CA THR A 173 -14.22 11.14 1.45
C THR A 173 -12.94 11.16 2.28
N LYS A 174 -12.79 10.24 3.23
CA LYS A 174 -11.56 10.04 4.01
C LYS A 174 -10.45 9.34 3.20
N LEU A 175 -10.77 8.81 2.02
CA LEU A 175 -9.80 8.20 1.12
C LEU A 175 -8.92 9.27 0.45
N SER A 176 -8.02 9.86 1.21
CA SER A 176 -7.14 10.93 0.76
C SER A 176 -5.74 10.74 1.33
N PRO A 177 -4.97 9.75 0.81
CA PRO A 177 -3.64 9.42 1.31
C PRO A 177 -2.68 10.61 1.36
N ALA A 178 -2.79 11.57 0.43
CA ALA A 178 -1.95 12.76 0.43
C ALA A 178 -2.07 13.55 1.75
N PHE A 179 -3.28 13.63 2.32
CA PHE A 179 -3.51 14.39 3.56
C PHE A 179 -3.14 13.61 4.82
N SER A 180 -2.85 12.32 4.67
CA SER A 180 -2.38 11.43 5.74
C SER A 180 -0.85 11.31 5.80
N LEU A 181 -0.12 11.97 4.89
CA LEU A 181 1.33 12.02 4.94
C LEU A 181 1.79 12.81 6.17
N ASN A 182 2.79 12.27 6.89
CA ASN A 182 3.32 12.89 8.10
C ASN A 182 4.82 13.18 8.02
N LYS A 183 5.33 14.09 8.84
CA LYS A 183 6.72 14.56 8.82
C LYS A 183 7.71 13.59 9.48
N ASN A 184 7.22 12.58 10.21
CA ASN A 184 8.04 11.63 10.93
C ASN A 184 8.48 10.43 10.06
N THR A 185 7.82 10.25 8.91
CA THR A 185 8.05 9.16 7.96
C THR A 185 8.79 9.68 6.72
N ASN A 186 9.73 8.91 6.22
CA ASN A 186 10.36 9.14 4.92
C ASN A 186 9.61 8.32 3.87
N TYR A 187 9.10 8.99 2.85
CA TYR A 187 8.35 8.35 1.78
C TYR A 187 9.20 8.19 0.52
N PHE A 188 8.96 7.09 -0.20
CA PHE A 188 9.43 6.91 -1.56
C PHE A 188 8.22 6.57 -2.43
N PHE A 189 7.96 7.40 -3.43
CA PHE A 189 6.84 7.21 -4.36
C PHE A 189 7.36 6.81 -5.73
N THR A 190 6.85 5.69 -6.25
CA THR A 190 7.09 5.24 -7.62
C THR A 190 5.77 5.18 -8.38
N HIS A 191 5.82 5.47 -9.69
CA HIS A 191 4.61 5.49 -10.52
C HIS A 191 4.95 5.32 -12.00
N GLY A 192 4.15 4.55 -12.72
CA GLY A 192 4.25 4.45 -14.18
C GLY A 192 3.71 5.70 -14.88
N LYS A 193 4.50 6.30 -15.79
CA LYS A 193 4.05 7.47 -16.56
C LYS A 193 2.89 7.15 -17.50
N LYS A 194 2.76 5.89 -17.92
CA LYS A 194 1.67 5.40 -18.79
C LYS A 194 0.53 4.76 -18.01
N ASP A 195 0.52 4.87 -16.69
CA ASP A 195 -0.52 4.30 -15.84
C ASP A 195 -1.91 4.86 -16.21
N GLN A 196 -2.80 3.95 -16.65
CA GLN A 196 -4.18 4.24 -17.04
C GLN A 196 -5.18 3.85 -15.96
N ARG A 197 -4.73 3.15 -14.91
CA ARG A 197 -5.59 2.75 -13.77
C ARG A 197 -5.62 3.82 -12.71
N ILE A 198 -4.44 4.24 -12.22
CA ILE A 198 -4.26 5.41 -11.37
C ILE A 198 -3.46 6.44 -12.16
N LEU A 199 -4.14 7.45 -12.67
CA LEU A 199 -3.51 8.39 -13.61
C LEU A 199 -2.30 9.11 -12.98
N PRO A 200 -1.23 9.41 -13.74
CA PRO A 200 -0.01 10.06 -13.22
C PRO A 200 -0.24 11.38 -12.49
N LYS A 201 -1.39 12.03 -12.70
CA LYS A 201 -1.75 13.25 -11.94
C LYS A 201 -1.81 13.02 -10.43
N HIS A 202 -2.12 11.77 -9.96
CA HIS A 202 -2.08 11.42 -8.55
C HIS A 202 -0.66 11.49 -7.99
N PHE A 203 0.32 10.98 -8.74
CA PHE A 203 1.74 11.09 -8.39
C PHE A 203 2.20 12.56 -8.28
N TYR A 204 1.83 13.39 -9.25
CA TYR A 204 2.19 14.81 -9.23
C TYR A 204 1.49 15.56 -8.09
N PHE A 205 0.25 15.19 -7.75
CA PHE A 205 -0.43 15.76 -6.59
C PHE A 205 0.29 15.41 -5.29
N LEU A 206 0.66 14.15 -5.07
CA LEU A 206 1.45 13.69 -3.91
C LEU A 206 2.78 14.46 -3.81
N LYS A 207 3.47 14.64 -4.95
CA LYS A 207 4.72 15.40 -5.02
C LYS A 207 4.54 16.87 -4.62
N ASN A 208 3.55 17.53 -5.19
CA ASN A 208 3.29 18.95 -4.89
C ASN A 208 2.88 19.11 -3.41
N TYR A 209 1.96 18.29 -2.94
CA TYR A 209 1.52 18.30 -1.54
C TYR A 209 2.68 18.05 -0.56
N SER A 210 3.55 17.09 -0.86
CA SER A 210 4.73 16.82 -0.03
C SER A 210 5.67 18.02 0.05
N ASN A 211 5.94 18.68 -1.08
CA ASN A 211 6.80 19.87 -1.14
C ASN A 211 6.20 21.03 -0.34
N GLU A 212 4.91 21.33 -0.55
CA GLU A 212 4.20 22.42 0.13
C GLU A 212 4.11 22.23 1.65
N ASN A 213 4.05 20.98 2.10
CA ASN A 213 3.90 20.64 3.52
C ASN A 213 5.19 20.20 4.21
N ASN A 214 6.35 20.29 3.53
CA ASN A 214 7.66 19.85 4.04
C ASN A 214 7.66 18.39 4.50
N ILE A 215 7.01 17.51 3.73
CA ILE A 215 7.07 16.05 3.92
C ILE A 215 8.35 15.52 3.29
N LYS A 216 9.05 14.66 4.00
CA LYS A 216 10.27 14.00 3.50
C LYS A 216 9.88 12.91 2.50
N ALA A 217 10.01 13.20 1.20
CA ALA A 217 9.62 12.27 0.15
C ALA A 217 10.55 12.34 -1.07
N ASN A 218 10.84 11.19 -1.64
CA ASN A 218 11.50 11.04 -2.93
C ASN A 218 10.49 10.52 -3.96
N PHE A 219 10.68 10.87 -5.23
CA PHE A 219 9.73 10.61 -6.30
C PHE A 219 10.43 10.09 -7.55
N TRP A 220 9.97 8.95 -8.04
CA TRP A 220 10.46 8.35 -9.29
C TRP A 220 9.28 8.01 -10.19
N ILE A 221 9.17 8.72 -11.32
CA ILE A 221 8.22 8.38 -12.39
C ILE A 221 8.94 7.58 -13.45
N ILE A 222 8.36 6.44 -13.81
CA ILE A 222 8.97 5.48 -14.73
C ILE A 222 8.37 5.72 -16.12
N PRO A 223 9.16 6.19 -17.12
CA PRO A 223 8.63 6.73 -18.39
C PRO A 223 7.74 5.77 -19.18
N ASP A 224 8.10 4.48 -19.22
CA ASP A 224 7.47 3.48 -20.08
C ASP A 224 6.53 2.53 -19.33
N ALA A 225 6.46 2.63 -18.01
CA ALA A 225 5.64 1.78 -17.16
C ALA A 225 4.16 2.16 -17.18
N TYR A 226 3.31 1.15 -17.17
CA TYR A 226 1.87 1.22 -16.89
C TYR A 226 1.61 1.05 -15.38
N HIS A 227 0.41 0.54 -15.01
CA HIS A 227 0.06 0.33 -13.60
C HIS A 227 0.86 -0.85 -13.01
N VAL A 228 1.68 -0.57 -12.01
CA VAL A 228 2.51 -1.51 -11.23
C VAL A 228 3.44 -2.43 -12.04
N ASP A 229 3.80 -2.07 -13.26
CA ASP A 229 4.70 -2.86 -14.09
C ASP A 229 6.14 -2.31 -14.17
N GLY A 230 6.43 -1.26 -13.41
CA GLY A 230 7.73 -0.59 -13.44
C GLY A 230 8.91 -1.53 -13.18
N MET A 231 8.76 -2.47 -12.26
CA MET A 231 9.80 -3.46 -11.94
C MET A 231 10.08 -4.45 -13.07
N PHE A 232 9.11 -4.69 -13.95
CA PHE A 232 9.27 -5.56 -15.14
C PHE A 232 9.86 -4.81 -16.34
N ILE A 233 9.59 -3.50 -16.42
CA ILE A 233 10.09 -2.64 -17.50
C ILE A 233 11.54 -2.20 -17.25
N ASN A 234 11.86 -1.84 -15.99
CA ASN A 234 13.17 -1.33 -15.59
C ASN A 234 13.77 -2.15 -14.43
N PRO A 235 13.99 -3.46 -14.59
CA PRO A 235 14.44 -4.32 -13.50
C PRO A 235 15.77 -3.87 -12.88
N GLU A 236 16.74 -3.42 -13.71
CA GLU A 236 18.04 -2.96 -13.24
C GLU A 236 17.94 -1.74 -12.31
N GLU A 237 17.06 -0.78 -12.64
CA GLU A 237 16.85 0.42 -11.82
C GLU A 237 16.10 0.10 -10.51
N TYR A 238 15.27 -0.95 -10.51
CA TYR A 238 14.70 -1.51 -9.28
C TYR A 238 15.75 -2.31 -8.48
N GLY A 239 16.87 -2.69 -9.10
CA GLY A 239 17.93 -3.49 -8.48
C GLY A 239 17.69 -5.01 -8.55
N ILE A 240 16.87 -5.47 -9.48
CA ILE A 240 16.54 -6.89 -9.73
C ILE A 240 17.61 -7.57 -10.59
#